data_f14b7c2290adbb2ca1b5c13e08ee03d9
#
_entry.id   f14b7c2290adbb2ca1b5c13e08ee03d9
#
_cell.length_a   1.000
_cell.length_b   1.000
_cell.length_c   1.000
_cell.angle_alpha   90.00
_cell.angle_beta   90.00
_cell.angle_gamma   90.00
#
_symmetry.space_group_name_H-M   'P 1'
#
loop_
_entity.id
_entity.type
_entity.pdbx_description
1 polymer ?
#
loop_
_entity_poly.entity_id
_entity_poly.type
_entity_poly.pdbx_seq_one_letter_code
_entity_poly.pdbx_strand_id
1 'polypeptide(L)'
;MDHYCTVRDISNFTIPLMAKAIAAVGAENIATNQIELSPYLQNRKVVDWAKQHGIHITSYMTLAYGKALNDEVIARIAAKHNATPAQVILAWAMGEGYSVIPSSTKCENLASNLQAVNLQLDAEDKKAIAALDCNDRLVSPEGLAPEWD
;
A
#
# COMPACT_ATOMS: atom_id res chain seq x y z
N MET A 1 26.78 -19.09 -16.00
CA MET A 1 26.71 -18.05 -14.96
C MET A 1 25.29 -18.04 -14.46
N ASP A 2 25.09 -18.62 -13.29
CA ASP A 2 23.76 -18.69 -12.68
C ASP A 2 23.40 -17.28 -12.18
N HIS A 3 22.47 -16.63 -12.87
CA HIS A 3 21.93 -15.35 -12.44
C HIS A 3 20.94 -15.62 -11.28
N TYR A 4 21.47 -15.81 -10.08
CA TYR A 4 20.62 -15.79 -8.88
C TYR A 4 20.11 -14.38 -8.67
N CYS A 5 18.81 -14.24 -8.49
CA CYS A 5 18.21 -12.98 -8.03
C CYS A 5 18.83 -12.64 -6.67
N THR A 6 19.59 -11.58 -6.59
CA THR A 6 20.27 -11.16 -5.36
C THR A 6 19.38 -10.39 -4.41
N VAL A 7 18.23 -9.92 -4.90
CA VAL A 7 17.27 -9.11 -4.15
C VAL A 7 16.02 -9.94 -3.84
N ARG A 8 15.50 -9.83 -2.64
CA ARG A 8 14.39 -10.62 -2.13
C ARG A 8 13.20 -9.74 -1.81
N ASP A 9 12.01 -10.27 -2.05
CA ASP A 9 10.77 -9.68 -1.59
C ASP A 9 10.29 -10.43 -0.35
N ILE A 10 9.79 -9.70 0.63
CA ILE A 10 9.15 -10.26 1.82
C ILE A 10 7.69 -9.79 1.85
N SER A 11 6.84 -10.51 2.58
CA SER A 11 5.43 -10.19 2.67
C SER A 11 4.91 -10.40 4.09
N ASN A 12 4.12 -9.45 4.58
CA ASN A 12 3.52 -9.45 5.91
C ASN A 12 4.55 -9.54 7.05
N PHE A 13 5.72 -8.95 6.85
CA PHE A 13 6.73 -8.88 7.90
C PHE A 13 6.42 -7.70 8.82
N THR A 14 6.35 -7.99 10.11
CA THR A 14 6.32 -7.00 11.20
C THR A 14 7.70 -6.40 11.41
N ILE A 15 7.81 -5.35 12.23
CA ILE A 15 9.10 -4.72 12.53
C ILE A 15 10.12 -5.76 13.07
N PRO A 16 9.78 -6.63 14.05
CA PRO A 16 10.71 -7.64 14.51
C PRO A 16 11.13 -8.66 13.43
N LEU A 17 10.21 -9.02 12.53
CA LEU A 17 10.51 -9.93 11.41
C LEU A 17 11.41 -9.28 10.36
N MET A 18 11.17 -8.00 10.03
CA MET A 18 12.05 -7.25 9.13
C MET A 18 13.46 -7.09 9.73
N ALA A 19 13.57 -6.82 11.02
CA ALA A 19 14.87 -6.74 11.70
C ALA A 19 15.63 -8.06 11.62
N LYS A 20 14.95 -9.20 11.80
CA LYS A 20 15.55 -10.54 11.64
C LYS A 20 15.98 -10.79 10.20
N ALA A 21 15.17 -10.38 9.22
CA ALA A 21 15.52 -10.53 7.80
C ALA A 21 16.77 -9.70 7.45
N ILE A 22 16.85 -8.46 7.91
CA ILE A 22 18.02 -7.61 7.74
C ILE A 22 19.27 -8.25 8.35
N ALA A 23 19.16 -8.79 9.56
CA ALA A 23 20.27 -9.46 10.22
C ALA A 23 20.74 -10.71 9.45
N ALA A 24 19.83 -11.39 8.75
CA ALA A 24 20.15 -12.61 8.01
C ALA A 24 20.75 -12.35 6.62
N VAL A 25 20.28 -11.33 5.90
CA VAL A 25 20.63 -11.14 4.49
C VAL A 25 21.13 -9.73 4.12
N GLY A 26 21.08 -8.77 5.03
CA GLY A 26 21.36 -7.35 4.78
C GLY A 26 20.17 -6.60 4.22
N ALA A 27 20.00 -5.34 4.61
CA ALA A 27 18.88 -4.50 4.16
C ALA A 27 18.91 -4.27 2.64
N GLU A 28 20.08 -4.12 2.07
CA GLU A 28 20.32 -3.91 0.63
C GLU A 28 19.86 -5.08 -0.25
N ASN A 29 19.63 -6.24 0.34
CA ASN A 29 19.15 -7.44 -0.34
C ASN A 29 17.64 -7.67 -0.17
N ILE A 30 16.92 -6.71 0.44
CA ILE A 30 15.46 -6.75 0.60
C ILE A 30 14.85 -5.60 -0.21
N ALA A 31 14.19 -5.94 -1.32
CA ALA A 31 13.62 -4.94 -2.21
C ALA A 31 12.35 -4.32 -1.62
N THR A 32 11.43 -5.14 -1.14
CA THR A 32 10.13 -4.67 -0.67
C THR A 32 9.56 -5.58 0.42
N ASN A 33 8.74 -4.96 1.28
CA ASN A 33 7.79 -5.68 2.13
C ASN A 33 6.39 -5.43 1.59
N GLN A 34 5.73 -6.49 1.13
CA GLN A 34 4.36 -6.42 0.64
C GLN A 34 3.39 -6.62 1.80
N ILE A 35 2.60 -5.59 2.12
CA ILE A 35 1.69 -5.57 3.27
C ILE A 35 0.29 -5.11 2.87
N GLU A 36 -0.72 -5.50 3.67
CA GLU A 36 -2.03 -4.90 3.57
C GLU A 36 -1.94 -3.42 3.93
N LEU A 37 -2.34 -2.56 2.99
CA LEU A 37 -2.31 -1.12 3.18
C LEU A 37 -3.43 -0.47 2.36
N SER A 38 -4.27 0.31 3.03
CA SER A 38 -5.39 1.02 2.43
C SER A 38 -5.61 2.35 3.17
N PRO A 39 -6.52 3.23 2.72
CA PRO A 39 -6.91 4.41 3.48
C PRO A 39 -7.35 4.13 4.92
N TYR A 40 -7.92 2.94 5.19
CA TYR A 40 -8.40 2.53 6.50
C TYR A 40 -7.36 1.80 7.36
N LEU A 41 -6.25 1.37 6.73
CA LEU A 41 -5.14 0.68 7.38
C LEU A 41 -3.83 1.21 6.82
N GLN A 42 -3.30 2.27 7.38
CA GLN A 42 -2.10 2.94 6.82
C GLN A 42 -0.78 2.39 7.38
N ASN A 43 -0.82 1.51 8.37
CA ASN A 43 0.35 0.78 8.90
C ASN A 43 1.57 1.67 9.17
N ARG A 44 1.37 2.89 9.67
CA ARG A 44 2.39 3.94 9.74
C ARG A 44 3.68 3.50 10.44
N LYS A 45 3.57 2.78 11.56
CA LYS A 45 4.74 2.28 12.30
C LYS A 45 5.63 1.38 11.42
N VAL A 46 5.00 0.39 10.76
CA VAL A 46 5.70 -0.56 9.86
C VAL A 46 6.29 0.18 8.66
N VAL A 47 5.52 1.08 8.06
CA VAL A 47 5.94 1.87 6.90
C VAL A 47 7.13 2.77 7.23
N ASP A 48 7.06 3.53 8.33
CA ASP A 48 8.12 4.45 8.72
C ASP A 48 9.40 3.70 9.05
N TRP A 49 9.28 2.57 9.75
CA TRP A 49 10.43 1.73 10.07
C TRP A 49 11.07 1.14 8.79
N ALA A 50 10.27 0.64 7.86
CA ALA A 50 10.75 0.12 6.59
C ALA A 50 11.48 1.20 5.77
N LYS A 51 10.90 2.38 5.66
CA LYS A 51 11.52 3.54 4.96
C LYS A 51 12.86 3.92 5.58
N GLN A 52 12.97 3.95 6.91
CA GLN A 52 14.24 4.25 7.62
C GLN A 52 15.35 3.24 7.31
N HIS A 53 14.99 2.01 6.96
CA HIS A 53 15.91 0.92 6.64
C HIS A 53 16.08 0.67 5.13
N GLY A 54 15.51 1.54 4.29
CA GLY A 54 15.64 1.43 2.83
C GLY A 54 14.80 0.31 2.20
N ILE A 55 13.83 -0.25 2.94
CA ILE A 55 12.91 -1.27 2.44
C ILE A 55 11.68 -0.59 1.83
N HIS A 56 11.43 -0.87 0.55
CA HIS A 56 10.24 -0.36 -0.13
C HIS A 56 8.96 -1.04 0.38
N ILE A 57 7.82 -0.35 0.27
CA ILE A 57 6.51 -0.90 0.61
C ILE A 57 5.71 -1.16 -0.66
N THR A 58 5.20 -2.37 -0.78
CA THR A 58 4.18 -2.72 -1.78
C THR A 58 2.85 -2.94 -1.08
N SER A 59 1.84 -2.18 -1.50
CA SER A 59 0.49 -2.23 -0.93
C SER A 59 -0.35 -3.27 -1.65
N TYR A 60 -0.87 -4.26 -0.92
CA TYR A 60 -1.98 -5.08 -1.39
C TYR A 60 -3.27 -4.71 -0.67
N MET A 61 -4.43 -5.09 -1.21
CA MET A 61 -5.76 -4.68 -0.73
C MET A 61 -5.93 -3.16 -0.66
N THR A 62 -5.27 -2.41 -1.52
CA THR A 62 -5.25 -0.95 -1.50
C THR A 62 -6.67 -0.35 -1.59
N LEU A 63 -7.58 -1.03 -2.30
CA LEU A 63 -8.99 -0.63 -2.42
C LEU A 63 -9.90 -1.21 -1.32
N ALA A 64 -9.34 -1.89 -0.30
CA ALA A 64 -10.05 -2.46 0.84
C ALA A 64 -11.26 -3.34 0.43
N TYR A 65 -11.04 -4.31 -0.49
CA TYR A 65 -12.12 -5.12 -1.08
C TYR A 65 -13.25 -4.30 -1.71
N GLY A 66 -12.97 -3.07 -2.15
CA GLY A 66 -13.96 -2.16 -2.69
C GLY A 66 -14.71 -1.31 -1.66
N LYS A 67 -14.53 -1.54 -0.35
CA LYS A 67 -15.11 -0.74 0.73
C LYS A 67 -14.74 0.73 0.60
N ALA A 68 -13.46 1.01 0.33
CA ALA A 68 -12.95 2.37 0.19
C ALA A 68 -13.48 3.10 -1.06
N LEU A 69 -14.00 2.39 -2.06
CA LEU A 69 -14.60 2.99 -3.26
C LEU A 69 -15.91 3.74 -2.99
N ASN A 70 -16.58 3.41 -1.88
CA ASN A 70 -17.85 4.00 -1.48
C ASN A 70 -17.70 5.01 -0.33
N ASP A 71 -16.48 5.35 0.04
CA ASP A 71 -16.20 6.34 1.09
C ASP A 71 -16.54 7.76 0.62
N GLU A 72 -17.26 8.51 1.46
CA GLU A 72 -17.70 9.87 1.13
C GLU A 72 -16.55 10.86 0.95
N VAL A 73 -15.46 10.70 1.72
CA VAL A 73 -14.27 11.55 1.59
C VAL A 73 -13.57 11.26 0.27
N ILE A 74 -13.39 9.98 -0.06
CA ILE A 74 -12.78 9.56 -1.32
C ILE A 74 -13.65 9.99 -2.51
N ALA A 75 -14.97 9.82 -2.43
CA ALA A 75 -15.91 10.24 -3.48
C ALA A 75 -15.85 11.76 -3.72
N ARG A 76 -15.77 12.57 -2.65
CA ARG A 76 -15.63 14.02 -2.75
C ARG A 76 -14.31 14.43 -3.44
N ILE A 77 -13.20 13.80 -3.08
CA ILE A 77 -11.90 14.03 -3.70
C ILE A 77 -11.95 13.62 -5.18
N ALA A 78 -12.56 12.48 -5.49
CA ALA A 78 -12.73 12.01 -6.85
C ALA A 78 -13.53 13.01 -7.72
N ALA A 79 -14.62 13.54 -7.18
CA ALA A 79 -15.42 14.57 -7.87
C ALA A 79 -14.61 15.87 -8.09
N LYS A 80 -13.84 16.31 -7.09
CA LYS A 80 -12.97 17.50 -7.19
C LYS A 80 -11.98 17.40 -8.34
N HIS A 81 -11.42 16.22 -8.58
CA HIS A 81 -10.40 15.96 -9.60
C HIS A 81 -10.94 15.37 -10.90
N ASN A 82 -12.26 15.22 -11.03
CA ASN A 82 -12.89 14.51 -12.16
C ASN A 82 -12.27 13.11 -12.40
N ALA A 83 -12.02 12.39 -11.32
CA ALA A 83 -11.40 11.08 -11.29
C ALA A 83 -12.34 10.03 -10.68
N THR A 84 -11.96 8.76 -10.75
CA THR A 84 -12.69 7.70 -10.04
C THR A 84 -12.16 7.53 -8.60
N PRO A 85 -12.97 7.02 -7.65
CA PRO A 85 -12.51 6.68 -6.32
C PRO A 85 -11.27 5.77 -6.31
N ALA A 86 -11.22 4.78 -7.20
CA ALA A 86 -10.06 3.89 -7.34
C ALA A 86 -8.80 4.68 -7.73
N GLN A 87 -8.89 5.60 -8.69
CA GLN A 87 -7.77 6.44 -9.09
C GLN A 87 -7.27 7.31 -7.94
N VAL A 88 -8.17 7.86 -7.12
CA VAL A 88 -7.80 8.66 -5.93
C VAL A 88 -6.99 7.82 -4.94
N ILE A 89 -7.48 6.63 -4.60
CA ILE A 89 -6.82 5.75 -3.63
C ILE A 89 -5.45 5.30 -4.14
N LEU A 90 -5.36 4.91 -5.42
CA LEU A 90 -4.10 4.49 -6.02
C LEU A 90 -3.11 5.65 -6.13
N ALA A 91 -3.56 6.85 -6.54
CA ALA A 91 -2.73 8.04 -6.59
C ALA A 91 -2.22 8.45 -5.21
N TRP A 92 -3.06 8.33 -4.17
CA TRP A 92 -2.64 8.55 -2.79
C TRP A 92 -1.51 7.59 -2.41
N ALA A 93 -1.69 6.29 -2.60
CA ALA A 93 -0.70 5.29 -2.21
C ALA A 93 0.64 5.49 -2.95
N MET A 94 0.60 5.76 -4.25
CA MET A 94 1.78 6.08 -5.04
C MET A 94 2.43 7.40 -4.61
N GLY A 95 1.63 8.40 -4.25
CA GLY A 95 2.10 9.68 -3.73
C GLY A 95 2.77 9.59 -2.36
N GLU A 96 2.44 8.56 -1.56
CA GLU A 96 3.14 8.21 -0.32
C GLU A 96 4.42 7.39 -0.57
N GLY A 97 4.71 7.05 -1.83
CA GLY A 97 5.90 6.31 -2.25
C GLY A 97 5.72 4.79 -2.20
N TYR A 98 4.50 4.27 -2.25
CA TYR A 98 4.25 2.83 -2.27
C TYR A 98 4.06 2.33 -3.71
N SER A 99 4.44 1.08 -3.96
CA SER A 99 3.95 0.34 -5.12
C SER A 99 2.54 -0.19 -4.84
N VAL A 100 1.70 -0.22 -5.87
CA VAL A 100 0.32 -0.72 -5.76
C VAL A 100 0.10 -1.84 -6.77
N ILE A 101 -0.67 -2.86 -6.37
CA ILE A 101 -0.96 -4.04 -7.18
C ILE A 101 -2.47 -4.27 -7.33
N PRO A 102 -3.23 -3.27 -7.86
CA PRO A 102 -4.67 -3.42 -8.03
C PRO A 102 -4.98 -4.51 -9.03
N SER A 103 -5.98 -5.34 -8.72
CA SER A 103 -6.46 -6.40 -9.60
C SER A 103 -7.87 -6.12 -10.07
N SER A 104 -8.19 -6.55 -11.29
CA SER A 104 -9.54 -6.54 -11.84
C SER A 104 -9.67 -7.57 -12.94
N THR A 105 -10.87 -8.14 -13.09
CA THR A 105 -11.24 -8.97 -14.24
C THR A 105 -11.79 -8.16 -15.40
N LYS A 106 -12.01 -6.86 -15.22
CA LYS A 106 -12.56 -5.93 -16.21
C LYS A 106 -11.45 -5.09 -16.83
N CYS A 107 -11.24 -5.18 -18.14
CA CYS A 107 -10.24 -4.39 -18.85
C CYS A 107 -10.41 -2.87 -18.63
N GLU A 108 -11.65 -2.40 -18.57
CA GLU A 108 -11.96 -0.99 -18.32
C GLU A 108 -11.40 -0.50 -16.99
N ASN A 109 -11.54 -1.31 -15.91
CA ASN A 109 -10.99 -0.98 -14.61
C ASN A 109 -9.45 -0.97 -14.62
N LEU A 110 -8.82 -1.93 -15.32
CA LEU A 110 -7.37 -1.97 -15.45
C LEU A 110 -6.86 -0.72 -16.17
N ALA A 111 -7.49 -0.35 -17.29
CA ALA A 111 -7.14 0.87 -18.04
C ALA A 111 -7.36 2.13 -17.20
N SER A 112 -8.48 2.21 -16.46
CA SER A 112 -8.78 3.33 -15.56
C SER A 112 -7.75 3.43 -14.41
N ASN A 113 -7.39 2.31 -13.79
CA ASN A 113 -6.41 2.30 -12.70
C ASN A 113 -5.03 2.79 -13.13
N LEU A 114 -4.61 2.48 -14.37
CA LEU A 114 -3.34 2.99 -14.91
C LEU A 114 -3.31 4.53 -15.02
N GLN A 115 -4.44 5.18 -15.17
CA GLN A 115 -4.51 6.65 -15.23
C GLN A 115 -4.25 7.31 -13.86
N ALA A 116 -4.28 6.56 -12.76
CA ALA A 116 -3.99 7.08 -11.43
C ALA A 116 -2.59 7.73 -11.34
N VAL A 117 -1.63 7.32 -12.16
CA VAL A 117 -0.27 7.90 -12.20
C VAL A 117 -0.27 9.38 -12.59
N ASN A 118 -1.31 9.83 -13.29
CA ASN A 118 -1.45 11.20 -13.77
C ASN A 118 -2.19 12.10 -12.77
N LEU A 119 -2.76 11.53 -11.70
CA LEU A 119 -3.56 12.26 -10.73
C LEU A 119 -2.67 12.83 -9.61
N GLN A 120 -2.69 14.14 -9.46
CA GLN A 120 -1.98 14.87 -8.42
C GLN A 120 -2.95 15.27 -7.31
N LEU A 121 -2.79 14.68 -6.11
CA LEU A 121 -3.55 15.05 -4.93
C LEU A 121 -2.85 16.19 -4.18
N ASP A 122 -3.60 17.19 -3.75
CA ASP A 122 -3.06 18.28 -2.96
C ASP A 122 -2.93 17.93 -1.46
N ALA A 123 -2.40 18.86 -0.67
CA ALA A 123 -2.16 18.64 0.76
C ALA A 123 -3.45 18.43 1.56
N GLU A 124 -4.56 19.07 1.15
CA GLU A 124 -5.86 18.92 1.79
C GLU A 124 -6.44 17.53 1.55
N ASP A 125 -6.34 17.03 0.31
CA ASP A 125 -6.76 15.68 -0.07
C ASP A 125 -5.99 14.62 0.73
N LYS A 126 -4.66 14.75 0.78
CA LYS A 126 -3.79 13.84 1.53
C LYS A 126 -4.12 13.84 3.03
N LYS A 127 -4.38 15.02 3.60
CA LYS A 127 -4.78 15.15 5.00
C LYS A 127 -6.13 14.51 5.27
N ALA A 128 -7.09 14.67 4.36
CA ALA A 128 -8.41 14.06 4.47
C ALA A 128 -8.32 12.52 4.41
N ILE A 129 -7.52 11.97 3.50
CA ILE A 129 -7.28 10.53 3.41
C ILE A 129 -6.52 10.02 4.65
N ALA A 130 -5.55 10.77 5.16
CA ALA A 130 -4.81 10.41 6.37
C ALA A 130 -5.72 10.25 7.59
N ALA A 131 -6.82 11.01 7.66
CA ALA A 131 -7.80 10.95 8.73
C ALA A 131 -8.73 9.72 8.66
N LEU A 132 -8.72 8.96 7.56
CA LEU A 132 -9.51 7.73 7.42
C LEU A 132 -8.88 6.51 8.10
N ASP A 133 -7.63 6.62 8.55
CA ASP A 133 -6.93 5.52 9.22
C ASP A 133 -7.67 5.11 10.50
N CYS A 134 -8.19 3.91 10.51
CA CYS A 134 -8.94 3.35 11.64
C CYS A 134 -8.45 1.94 12.02
N ASN A 135 -7.29 1.55 11.53
CA ASN A 135 -6.67 0.24 11.76
C ASN A 135 -7.59 -0.93 11.35
N ASP A 136 -8.37 -0.77 10.29
CA ASP A 136 -9.31 -1.76 9.77
C ASP A 136 -8.59 -2.78 8.88
N ARG A 137 -8.06 -3.83 9.51
CA ARG A 137 -7.35 -4.92 8.83
C ARG A 137 -8.35 -5.96 8.32
N LEU A 138 -8.34 -6.21 7.02
CA LEU A 138 -9.27 -7.11 6.34
C LEU A 138 -8.70 -8.51 6.15
N VAL A 139 -7.36 -8.64 6.13
CA VAL A 139 -6.67 -9.91 5.91
C VAL A 139 -5.85 -10.27 7.14
N SER A 140 -6.44 -11.06 8.02
CA SER A 140 -5.78 -11.56 9.24
C SER A 140 -6.24 -12.98 9.52
N PRO A 141 -5.85 -13.98 8.68
CA PRO A 141 -6.28 -15.36 8.86
C PRO A 141 -5.77 -15.93 10.18
N GLU A 142 -6.67 -16.56 10.92
CA GLU A 142 -6.36 -17.18 12.21
C GLU A 142 -5.23 -18.23 12.07
N GLY A 143 -4.27 -18.19 12.95
CA GLY A 143 -3.13 -19.11 12.97
C GLY A 143 -2.05 -18.87 11.92
N LEU A 144 -2.24 -17.91 11.00
CA LEU A 144 -1.27 -17.56 9.95
C LEU A 144 -0.83 -16.08 10.00
N ALA A 145 -1.69 -15.20 10.52
CA ALA A 145 -1.35 -13.79 10.64
C ALA A 145 -0.29 -13.58 11.74
N PRO A 146 0.70 -12.69 11.52
CA PRO A 146 1.63 -12.32 12.56
C PRO A 146 0.94 -11.45 13.62
N GLU A 147 1.57 -11.32 14.78
CA GLU A 147 1.21 -10.28 15.75
C GLU A 147 1.68 -8.93 15.17
N TRP A 148 0.73 -8.11 14.73
CA TRP A 148 1.02 -6.83 14.11
C TRP A 148 1.47 -5.76 15.13
N ASP A 149 2.32 -4.82 14.68
CA ASP A 149 2.90 -3.72 15.50
C ASP A 149 1.90 -2.63 15.90
#